data_60fbde3f44ccad796164564030e6b8ce
#
_entry.id   60fbde3f44ccad796164564030e6b8ce
#
_cell.length_a   1.000
_cell.length_b   1.000
_cell.length_c   1.000
_cell.angle_alpha   90.00
_cell.angle_beta   90.00
_cell.angle_gamma   90.00
#
_symmetry.space_group_name_H-M   'P 1'
#
loop_
_entity.id
_entity.type
_entity.pdbx_description
1 polymer ?
#
loop_
_entity_poly.entity_id
_entity_poly.type
_entity_poly.pdbx_seq_one_letter_code
_entity_poly.pdbx_strand_id
1 'polypeptide(L)'
;MDKLKKNSKLKHTNVLSESSFFVEREQIPTEVPMMNVALSGSIKGGLSQGLIVLAGPSKHFKTSFALMMASAYLKKKKDAVMLFYDSEFGSPQSYFEQFDIDTSRVMHTPITNVEELKFDIVAQLEALDAKDEVIIVIDSIGNLASIKEIEDAKSEKSVADMSRAKAFKSLFRMVTPYLNMKNIQLIAVNHTYKEIGLFPKDIVSGGTGVYYSADHVWIVGRRQNKTGTEVTGYDFVINVDKSRYVKEKSKIPISVSWDGGVEKWSGLLEVALAGEYVAKPSNGWYCRVDKATGELLDPKYREKDTKTEEFWNPVFENSDFEEFIKKQYTIGHKSLVDMDEIATAE
;
A
#
# COMPACT_ATOMS: atom_id res chain seq x y z
N MET A 1 -38.12 -10.32 3.98
CA MET A 1 -36.80 -10.39 3.33
C MET A 1 -36.84 -11.25 2.08
N ASP A 2 -37.31 -12.51 2.14
CA ASP A 2 -37.32 -13.47 1.01
C ASP A 2 -38.05 -12.98 -0.25
N LYS A 3 -39.18 -12.30 -0.06
CA LYS A 3 -39.92 -11.69 -1.17
C LYS A 3 -39.09 -10.63 -1.92
N LEU A 4 -38.32 -9.82 -1.20
CA LEU A 4 -37.47 -8.79 -1.79
C LEU A 4 -36.26 -9.44 -2.48
N LYS A 5 -35.64 -10.45 -1.87
CA LYS A 5 -34.52 -11.21 -2.44
C LYS A 5 -34.94 -11.89 -3.75
N LYS A 6 -36.10 -12.52 -3.78
CA LYS A 6 -36.66 -13.19 -4.98
C LYS A 6 -37.03 -12.20 -6.13
N ASN A 7 -37.39 -10.97 -5.77
CA ASN A 7 -37.73 -9.95 -6.79
C ASN A 7 -36.51 -9.22 -7.35
N SER A 8 -35.35 -9.36 -6.75
CA SER A 8 -34.14 -8.74 -7.28
C SER A 8 -33.68 -9.45 -8.56
N LYS A 9 -33.37 -8.66 -9.58
CA LYS A 9 -32.76 -9.14 -10.83
C LYS A 9 -31.22 -9.25 -10.75
N LEU A 10 -30.64 -8.84 -9.63
CA LEU A 10 -29.19 -8.82 -9.42
C LEU A 10 -28.75 -10.11 -8.71
N LYS A 11 -27.75 -10.79 -9.29
CA LYS A 11 -27.25 -12.10 -8.80
C LYS A 11 -26.74 -12.08 -7.35
N HIS A 12 -26.22 -10.93 -6.90
CA HIS A 12 -25.53 -10.79 -5.61
C HIS A 12 -26.41 -10.16 -4.52
N THR A 13 -27.72 -10.02 -4.74
CA THR A 13 -28.63 -9.52 -3.69
C THR A 13 -28.78 -10.55 -2.59
N ASN A 14 -28.36 -10.16 -1.38
CA ASN A 14 -28.44 -11.04 -0.21
C ASN A 14 -28.80 -10.23 1.06
N VAL A 15 -29.16 -10.92 2.13
CA VAL A 15 -29.21 -10.32 3.46
C VAL A 15 -27.79 -9.95 3.87
N LEU A 16 -27.57 -8.80 4.49
CA LEU A 16 -26.22 -8.29 4.79
C LEU A 16 -25.39 -9.28 5.60
N SER A 17 -25.99 -9.95 6.59
CA SER A 17 -25.34 -10.97 7.40
C SER A 17 -24.91 -12.22 6.63
N GLU A 18 -25.47 -12.44 5.43
CA GLU A 18 -25.15 -13.55 4.54
C GLU A 18 -24.31 -13.12 3.33
N SER A 19 -23.97 -11.83 3.26
CA SER A 19 -23.27 -11.26 2.11
C SER A 19 -21.79 -11.62 2.16
N SER A 20 -21.32 -12.37 1.19
CA SER A 20 -19.90 -12.74 1.05
C SER A 20 -18.98 -11.53 0.78
N PHE A 21 -19.53 -10.35 0.45
CA PHE A 21 -18.74 -9.14 0.20
C PHE A 21 -18.21 -8.47 1.48
N PHE A 22 -18.81 -8.78 2.65
CA PHE A 22 -18.47 -8.17 3.93
C PHE A 22 -17.84 -9.15 4.92
N VAL A 23 -17.56 -10.38 4.47
CA VAL A 23 -16.74 -11.31 5.26
C VAL A 23 -15.31 -10.79 5.28
N GLU A 24 -14.66 -10.81 6.44
CA GLU A 24 -13.24 -10.52 6.55
C GLU A 24 -12.47 -11.40 5.56
N ARG A 25 -11.81 -10.74 4.61
CA ARG A 25 -11.03 -11.44 3.60
C ARG A 25 -9.60 -11.60 4.07
N GLU A 26 -8.95 -12.65 3.61
CA GLU A 26 -7.55 -12.91 3.89
C GLU A 26 -6.71 -11.71 3.45
N GLN A 27 -5.93 -11.18 4.39
CA GLN A 27 -4.90 -10.19 4.11
C GLN A 27 -3.58 -10.93 3.85
N ILE A 28 -2.79 -10.42 2.91
CA ILE A 28 -1.52 -11.05 2.53
C ILE A 28 -0.38 -10.20 3.08
N PRO A 29 0.33 -10.69 4.11
CA PRO A 29 1.45 -9.95 4.69
C PRO A 29 2.65 -9.94 3.73
N THR A 30 3.31 -8.80 3.68
CA THR A 30 4.64 -8.67 3.09
C THR A 30 5.71 -9.10 4.11
N GLU A 31 6.95 -9.23 3.67
CA GLU A 31 8.08 -9.57 4.56
C GLU A 31 8.50 -8.42 5.49
N VAL A 32 7.99 -7.20 5.26
CA VAL A 32 8.30 -5.99 6.04
C VAL A 32 7.12 -5.64 6.95
N PRO A 33 7.20 -5.89 8.28
CA PRO A 33 6.09 -5.71 9.20
C PRO A 33 5.48 -4.31 9.19
N MET A 34 6.30 -3.26 9.12
CA MET A 34 5.78 -1.89 9.10
C MET A 34 5.10 -1.52 7.77
N MET A 35 5.42 -2.22 6.67
CA MET A 35 4.65 -2.10 5.43
C MET A 35 3.25 -2.72 5.59
N ASN A 36 3.14 -3.83 6.33
CA ASN A 36 1.85 -4.43 6.68
C ASN A 36 1.01 -3.48 7.54
N VAL A 37 1.65 -2.76 8.48
CA VAL A 37 1.00 -1.71 9.26
C VAL A 37 0.51 -0.58 8.34
N ALA A 38 1.28 -0.16 7.34
CA ALA A 38 0.86 0.87 6.39
C ALA A 38 -0.35 0.43 5.53
N LEU A 39 -0.50 -0.87 5.27
CA LEU A 39 -1.59 -1.47 4.49
C LEU A 39 -2.85 -1.68 5.33
N SER A 40 -2.71 -2.18 6.56
CA SER A 40 -3.84 -2.70 7.34
C SER A 40 -3.93 -2.19 8.78
N GLY A 41 -2.90 -1.48 9.26
CA GLY A 41 -2.78 -1.08 10.67
C GLY A 41 -2.35 -2.23 11.60
N SER A 42 -1.93 -3.37 11.07
CA SER A 42 -1.55 -4.59 11.78
C SER A 42 -0.24 -5.15 11.26
N ILE A 43 0.61 -5.67 12.14
CA ILE A 43 1.85 -6.35 11.75
C ILE A 43 1.52 -7.67 11.02
N LYS A 44 0.48 -8.36 11.48
CA LYS A 44 0.01 -9.65 10.94
C LYS A 44 -0.94 -9.48 9.76
N GLY A 45 -1.37 -8.27 9.47
CA GLY A 45 -2.22 -7.94 8.31
C GLY A 45 -1.43 -7.82 7.01
N GLY A 46 -1.87 -6.97 6.11
CA GLY A 46 -1.17 -6.75 4.84
C GLY A 46 -2.09 -6.34 3.70
N LEU A 47 -1.76 -6.82 2.51
CA LEU A 47 -2.43 -6.50 1.26
C LEU A 47 -3.85 -7.07 1.23
N SER A 48 -4.82 -6.23 0.92
CA SER A 48 -6.23 -6.58 0.69
C SER A 48 -6.65 -6.21 -0.74
N GLN A 49 -7.84 -6.67 -1.17
CA GLN A 49 -8.40 -6.29 -2.47
C GLN A 49 -8.63 -4.77 -2.57
N GLY A 50 -8.69 -4.29 -3.79
CA GLY A 50 -8.98 -2.89 -4.10
C GLY A 50 -7.83 -2.16 -4.76
N LEU A 51 -7.92 -0.85 -4.82
CA LEU A 51 -6.95 0.03 -5.48
C LEU A 51 -6.01 0.68 -4.46
N ILE A 52 -4.72 0.43 -4.64
CA ILE A 52 -3.64 1.10 -3.91
C ILE A 52 -2.92 2.04 -4.89
N VAL A 53 -2.78 3.30 -4.53
CA VAL A 53 -2.04 4.30 -5.30
C VAL A 53 -0.76 4.66 -4.56
N LEU A 54 0.38 4.43 -5.21
CA LEU A 54 1.72 4.79 -4.73
C LEU A 54 2.18 6.04 -5.46
N ALA A 55 2.08 7.18 -4.82
CA ALA A 55 2.41 8.48 -5.42
C ALA A 55 3.71 9.05 -4.84
N GLY A 56 4.39 9.88 -5.61
CA GLY A 56 5.60 10.57 -5.19
C GLY A 56 6.50 10.97 -6.34
N PRO A 57 7.56 11.75 -6.08
CA PRO A 57 8.54 12.12 -7.09
C PRO A 57 9.25 10.91 -7.71
N SER A 58 9.95 11.12 -8.82
CA SER A 58 10.80 10.08 -9.42
C SER A 58 11.87 9.59 -8.42
N LYS A 59 12.29 8.33 -8.54
CA LYS A 59 13.29 7.69 -7.67
C LYS A 59 12.89 7.62 -6.17
N HIS A 60 11.59 7.55 -5.88
CA HIS A 60 11.04 7.40 -4.52
C HIS A 60 10.57 5.97 -4.23
N PHE A 61 11.19 4.95 -4.81
CA PHE A 61 11.01 3.53 -4.49
C PHE A 61 9.58 2.98 -4.71
N LYS A 62 8.73 3.68 -5.48
CA LYS A 62 7.31 3.31 -5.70
C LYS A 62 7.14 1.97 -6.39
N THR A 63 7.86 1.78 -7.50
CA THR A 63 7.88 0.50 -8.25
C THR A 63 8.34 -0.65 -7.36
N SER A 64 9.39 -0.43 -6.55
CA SER A 64 9.89 -1.45 -5.62
C SER A 64 8.84 -1.83 -4.58
N PHE A 65 8.12 -0.87 -4.00
CA PHE A 65 7.00 -1.18 -3.10
C PHE A 65 5.89 -1.96 -3.80
N ALA A 66 5.55 -1.62 -5.05
CA ALA A 66 4.58 -2.37 -5.83
C ALA A 66 5.03 -3.81 -6.06
N LEU A 67 6.31 -4.03 -6.43
CA LEU A 67 6.88 -5.36 -6.65
C LEU A 67 6.99 -6.17 -5.35
N MET A 68 7.30 -5.55 -4.19
CA MET A 68 7.28 -6.23 -2.89
C MET A 68 5.89 -6.76 -2.54
N MET A 69 4.84 -5.97 -2.78
CA MET A 69 3.45 -6.40 -2.60
C MET A 69 3.07 -7.52 -3.57
N ALA A 70 3.46 -7.39 -4.84
CA ALA A 70 3.21 -8.41 -5.86
C ALA A 70 3.95 -9.72 -5.54
N SER A 71 5.21 -9.65 -5.10
CA SER A 71 5.99 -10.80 -4.65
C SER A 71 5.30 -11.53 -3.50
N ALA A 72 4.85 -10.80 -2.46
CA ALA A 72 4.13 -11.38 -1.34
C ALA A 72 2.86 -12.11 -1.80
N TYR A 73 2.09 -11.50 -2.72
CA TYR A 73 0.90 -12.10 -3.29
C TYR A 73 1.21 -13.40 -4.05
N LEU A 74 2.20 -13.36 -4.96
CA LEU A 74 2.59 -14.52 -5.77
C LEU A 74 3.21 -15.65 -4.93
N LYS A 75 3.93 -15.32 -3.86
CA LYS A 75 4.46 -16.31 -2.90
C LYS A 75 3.34 -17.02 -2.12
N LYS A 76 2.32 -16.27 -1.70
CA LYS A 76 1.18 -16.80 -0.95
C LYS A 76 0.25 -17.61 -1.84
N LYS A 77 0.01 -17.18 -3.08
CA LYS A 77 -0.92 -17.75 -4.05
C LYS A 77 -0.13 -18.43 -5.19
N LYS A 78 0.00 -19.75 -5.12
CA LYS A 78 0.92 -20.50 -6.01
C LYS A 78 0.53 -20.47 -7.48
N ASP A 79 -0.77 -20.43 -7.79
CA ASP A 79 -1.30 -20.41 -9.16
C ASP A 79 -1.60 -18.99 -9.66
N ALA A 80 -1.36 -17.97 -8.82
CA ALA A 80 -1.63 -16.59 -9.17
C ALA A 80 -0.72 -16.07 -10.28
N VAL A 81 -1.24 -15.15 -11.07
CA VAL A 81 -0.52 -14.42 -12.11
C VAL A 81 -0.55 -12.91 -11.83
N MET A 82 0.48 -12.23 -12.33
CA MET A 82 0.57 -10.78 -12.27
C MET A 82 0.30 -10.20 -13.66
N LEU A 83 -0.67 -9.27 -13.77
CA LEU A 83 -0.81 -8.42 -14.93
C LEU A 83 0.02 -7.15 -14.69
N PHE A 84 1.04 -6.95 -15.50
CA PHE A 84 1.94 -5.79 -15.41
C PHE A 84 1.76 -4.88 -16.61
N TYR A 85 1.07 -3.76 -16.39
CA TYR A 85 0.91 -2.69 -17.38
C TYR A 85 2.06 -1.69 -17.24
N ASP A 86 2.85 -1.53 -18.29
CA ASP A 86 4.08 -0.75 -18.28
C ASP A 86 4.01 0.43 -19.26
N SER A 87 4.16 1.63 -18.74
CA SER A 87 4.26 2.87 -19.52
C SER A 87 5.62 3.56 -19.36
N GLU A 88 6.47 3.07 -18.45
CA GLU A 88 7.79 3.66 -18.19
C GLU A 88 8.93 2.91 -18.89
N PHE A 89 8.73 1.64 -19.21
CA PHE A 89 9.72 0.76 -19.85
C PHE A 89 11.04 0.68 -19.08
N GLY A 90 10.99 0.91 -17.78
CA GLY A 90 12.15 1.03 -16.91
C GLY A 90 12.45 -0.19 -16.04
N SER A 91 11.66 -1.26 -16.13
CA SER A 91 11.74 -2.43 -15.25
C SER A 91 12.18 -3.68 -16.05
N PRO A 92 13.50 -3.94 -16.20
CA PRO A 92 13.98 -5.14 -16.88
C PRO A 92 13.63 -6.41 -16.08
N GLN A 93 13.65 -7.57 -16.73
CA GLN A 93 13.34 -8.87 -16.12
C GLN A 93 14.13 -9.11 -14.81
N SER A 94 15.43 -8.80 -14.82
CA SER A 94 16.30 -8.94 -13.64
C SER A 94 15.84 -8.12 -12.42
N TYR A 95 15.05 -7.06 -12.64
CA TYR A 95 14.49 -6.26 -11.54
C TYR A 95 13.36 -7.01 -10.84
N PHE A 96 12.54 -7.76 -11.55
CA PHE A 96 11.51 -8.64 -10.95
C PHE A 96 12.15 -9.78 -10.15
N GLU A 97 13.22 -10.37 -10.68
CA GLU A 97 13.96 -11.44 -10.03
C GLU A 97 14.55 -11.02 -8.68
N GLN A 98 14.98 -9.75 -8.53
CA GLN A 98 15.43 -9.19 -7.24
C GLN A 98 14.35 -9.19 -6.15
N PHE A 99 13.07 -9.25 -6.54
CA PHE A 99 11.93 -9.38 -5.61
C PHE A 99 11.39 -10.81 -5.54
N ASP A 100 12.16 -11.82 -5.98
CA ASP A 100 11.73 -13.23 -6.04
C ASP A 100 10.43 -13.43 -6.84
N ILE A 101 10.22 -12.65 -7.89
CA ILE A 101 9.08 -12.79 -8.78
C ILE A 101 9.48 -13.69 -9.95
N ASP A 102 8.80 -14.82 -10.08
CA ASP A 102 8.89 -15.68 -11.24
C ASP A 102 8.26 -14.98 -12.45
N THR A 103 9.09 -14.56 -13.41
CA THR A 103 8.65 -13.80 -14.58
C THR A 103 7.78 -14.60 -15.54
N SER A 104 7.79 -15.94 -15.46
CA SER A 104 6.86 -16.79 -16.22
C SER A 104 5.40 -16.63 -15.77
N ARG A 105 5.17 -16.04 -14.59
CA ARG A 105 3.86 -15.72 -14.01
C ARG A 105 3.48 -14.26 -14.19
N VAL A 106 4.22 -13.50 -14.98
CA VAL A 106 3.99 -12.08 -15.25
C VAL A 106 3.58 -11.89 -16.69
N MET A 107 2.36 -11.42 -16.91
CA MET A 107 1.90 -10.96 -18.22
C MET A 107 2.24 -9.48 -18.36
N HIS A 108 3.25 -9.16 -19.16
CA HIS A 108 3.72 -7.81 -19.43
C HIS A 108 2.96 -7.19 -20.59
N THR A 109 2.32 -6.06 -20.36
CA THR A 109 1.53 -5.33 -21.37
C THR A 109 2.05 -3.89 -21.48
N PRO A 110 2.85 -3.57 -22.50
CA PRO A 110 3.23 -2.20 -22.82
C PRO A 110 2.00 -1.36 -23.17
N ILE A 111 1.90 -0.16 -22.60
CA ILE A 111 0.78 0.77 -22.84
C ILE A 111 1.29 2.18 -23.12
N THR A 112 0.60 2.92 -23.97
CA THR A 112 1.01 4.27 -24.38
C THR A 112 0.01 5.35 -23.99
N ASN A 113 -1.25 5.00 -23.74
CA ASN A 113 -2.29 5.95 -23.37
C ASN A 113 -3.33 5.34 -22.42
N VAL A 114 -4.15 6.22 -21.80
CA VAL A 114 -5.14 5.82 -20.79
C VAL A 114 -6.23 4.95 -21.37
N GLU A 115 -6.61 5.18 -22.63
CA GLU A 115 -7.70 4.46 -23.29
C GLU A 115 -7.29 3.01 -23.61
N GLU A 116 -6.05 2.78 -24.06
CA GLU A 116 -5.49 1.42 -24.21
C GLU A 116 -5.56 0.65 -22.91
N LEU A 117 -5.03 1.25 -21.82
CA LEU A 117 -5.12 0.67 -20.49
C LEU A 117 -6.55 0.34 -20.10
N LYS A 118 -7.48 1.31 -20.32
CA LYS A 118 -8.87 1.13 -19.93
C LYS A 118 -9.54 -0.03 -20.66
N PHE A 119 -9.36 -0.13 -21.96
CA PHE A 119 -10.02 -1.16 -22.76
C PHE A 119 -9.46 -2.54 -22.43
N ASP A 120 -8.15 -2.68 -22.30
CA ASP A 120 -7.53 -3.97 -22.01
C ASP A 120 -7.84 -4.45 -20.59
N ILE A 121 -7.61 -3.62 -19.55
CA ILE A 121 -7.84 -4.02 -18.17
C ILE A 121 -9.30 -4.38 -17.89
N VAL A 122 -10.27 -3.68 -18.52
CA VAL A 122 -11.70 -4.01 -18.36
C VAL A 122 -12.00 -5.36 -19.03
N ALA A 123 -11.45 -5.62 -20.22
CA ALA A 123 -11.64 -6.90 -20.91
C ALA A 123 -11.03 -8.07 -20.09
N GLN A 124 -9.83 -7.87 -19.52
CA GLN A 124 -9.21 -8.86 -18.62
C GLN A 124 -10.09 -9.12 -17.39
N LEU A 125 -10.53 -8.04 -16.72
CA LEU A 125 -11.38 -8.15 -15.53
C LEU A 125 -12.74 -8.80 -15.81
N GLU A 126 -13.32 -8.62 -16.98
CA GLU A 126 -14.55 -9.28 -17.40
C GLU A 126 -14.34 -10.79 -17.61
N ALA A 127 -13.21 -11.17 -18.20
CA ALA A 127 -12.88 -12.56 -18.51
C ALA A 127 -12.56 -13.41 -17.25
N LEU A 128 -12.04 -12.77 -16.16
CA LEU A 128 -11.69 -13.47 -14.93
C LEU A 128 -12.92 -13.97 -14.18
N ASP A 129 -12.83 -15.15 -13.58
CA ASP A 129 -13.77 -15.67 -12.60
C ASP A 129 -13.37 -15.26 -11.17
N ALA A 130 -14.30 -15.37 -10.22
CA ALA A 130 -14.05 -15.01 -8.80
C ALA A 130 -13.03 -15.93 -8.10
N LYS A 131 -12.70 -17.08 -8.68
CA LYS A 131 -11.69 -18.04 -8.23
C LYS A 131 -10.30 -17.77 -8.77
N ASP A 132 -10.19 -16.95 -9.81
CA ASP A 132 -8.90 -16.65 -10.44
C ASP A 132 -8.09 -15.73 -9.54
N GLU A 133 -6.85 -16.11 -9.30
CA GLU A 133 -5.93 -15.39 -8.42
C GLU A 133 -5.04 -14.49 -9.27
N VAL A 134 -5.34 -13.19 -9.23
CA VAL A 134 -4.66 -12.18 -10.06
C VAL A 134 -4.29 -10.97 -9.22
N ILE A 135 -3.07 -10.48 -9.40
CA ILE A 135 -2.65 -9.16 -8.94
C ILE A 135 -2.32 -8.28 -10.14
N ILE A 136 -2.73 -7.02 -10.08
CA ILE A 136 -2.50 -6.07 -11.18
C ILE A 136 -1.56 -4.97 -10.69
N VAL A 137 -0.52 -4.68 -11.49
CA VAL A 137 0.38 -3.55 -11.26
C VAL A 137 0.40 -2.67 -12.50
N ILE A 138 0.26 -1.37 -12.32
CA ILE A 138 0.35 -0.36 -13.38
C ILE A 138 1.53 0.57 -13.05
N ASP A 139 2.58 0.54 -13.86
CA ASP A 139 3.77 1.36 -13.69
C ASP A 139 4.06 2.18 -14.97
N SER A 140 3.65 3.42 -15.06
CA SER A 140 2.87 4.21 -14.10
C SER A 140 1.67 4.86 -14.79
N ILE A 141 0.64 5.22 -14.02
CA ILE A 141 -0.47 6.05 -14.54
C ILE A 141 -0.04 7.51 -14.73
N GLY A 142 1.06 7.92 -14.07
CA GLY A 142 1.57 9.30 -14.14
C GLY A 142 2.01 9.75 -15.53
N ASN A 143 2.53 8.82 -16.34
CA ASN A 143 3.09 9.09 -17.67
C ASN A 143 2.09 8.91 -18.82
N LEU A 144 0.92 8.34 -18.57
CA LEU A 144 -0.06 8.10 -19.63
C LEU A 144 -0.77 9.38 -20.05
N ALA A 145 -0.71 9.68 -21.35
CA ALA A 145 -1.53 10.71 -21.99
C ALA A 145 -2.92 10.16 -22.34
N SER A 146 -3.91 11.01 -22.60
CA SER A 146 -5.14 10.62 -23.28
C SER A 146 -4.95 10.62 -24.80
N ILE A 147 -5.76 9.85 -25.55
CA ILE A 147 -5.74 9.91 -27.02
C ILE A 147 -5.96 11.32 -27.50
N LYS A 148 -6.87 12.06 -26.87
CA LYS A 148 -7.13 13.45 -27.24
C LYS A 148 -5.92 14.35 -27.05
N GLU A 149 -5.18 14.20 -25.95
CA GLU A 149 -3.94 14.94 -25.70
C GLU A 149 -2.88 14.68 -26.80
N ILE A 150 -2.79 13.41 -27.25
CA ILE A 150 -1.91 13.01 -28.37
C ILE A 150 -2.36 13.63 -29.70
N GLU A 151 -3.68 13.66 -29.98
CA GLU A 151 -4.26 14.25 -31.19
C GLU A 151 -4.10 15.78 -31.22
N ASP A 152 -4.33 16.45 -30.08
CA ASP A 152 -4.16 17.89 -29.95
C ASP A 152 -2.69 18.30 -30.14
N ALA A 153 -1.74 17.50 -29.61
CA ALA A 153 -0.31 17.70 -29.84
C ALA A 153 0.07 17.59 -31.33
N LYS A 154 -0.50 16.61 -32.05
CA LYS A 154 -0.26 16.43 -33.51
C LYS A 154 -0.85 17.58 -34.34
N SER A 155 -1.92 18.21 -33.87
CA SER A 155 -2.61 19.33 -34.55
C SER A 155 -2.13 20.70 -34.07
N GLU A 156 -1.04 20.80 -33.30
CA GLU A 156 -0.44 22.02 -32.73
C GLU A 156 -1.43 22.89 -31.93
N LYS A 157 -2.47 22.28 -31.38
CA LYS A 157 -3.44 22.97 -30.53
C LYS A 157 -2.95 23.02 -29.08
N SER A 158 -2.75 24.24 -28.58
CA SER A 158 -2.44 24.50 -27.18
C SER A 158 -3.72 24.84 -26.40
N VAL A 159 -4.48 23.83 -25.99
CA VAL A 159 -5.67 24.02 -25.15
C VAL A 159 -5.45 23.29 -23.83
N ALA A 160 -5.79 23.94 -22.70
CA ALA A 160 -5.81 23.26 -21.40
C ALA A 160 -6.80 22.10 -21.46
N ASP A 161 -6.27 20.87 -21.44
CA ASP A 161 -7.05 19.67 -21.63
C ASP A 161 -7.33 18.94 -20.32
N MET A 162 -8.62 18.73 -20.04
CA MET A 162 -9.12 17.91 -18.92
C MET A 162 -9.44 16.48 -19.33
N SER A 163 -9.12 16.07 -20.56
CA SER A 163 -9.49 14.74 -21.09
C SER A 163 -8.81 13.62 -20.34
N ARG A 164 -7.53 13.78 -20.00
CA ARG A 164 -6.76 12.81 -19.22
C ARG A 164 -7.39 12.53 -17.85
N ALA A 165 -7.75 13.57 -17.10
CA ALA A 165 -8.42 13.41 -15.80
C ALA A 165 -9.78 12.74 -15.92
N LYS A 166 -10.54 13.04 -16.98
CA LYS A 166 -11.83 12.40 -17.30
C LYS A 166 -11.62 10.92 -17.67
N ALA A 167 -10.59 10.60 -18.46
CA ALA A 167 -10.26 9.24 -18.85
C ALA A 167 -9.90 8.38 -17.64
N PHE A 168 -9.04 8.86 -16.72
CA PHE A 168 -8.75 8.17 -15.48
C PHE A 168 -9.97 8.01 -14.57
N LYS A 169 -10.79 9.04 -14.42
CA LYS A 169 -12.03 8.94 -13.66
C LYS A 169 -12.96 7.86 -14.24
N SER A 170 -13.06 7.76 -15.57
CA SER A 170 -13.81 6.71 -16.25
C SER A 170 -13.22 5.33 -16.02
N LEU A 171 -11.89 5.18 -16.19
CA LEU A 171 -11.16 3.94 -15.98
C LEU A 171 -11.43 3.38 -14.57
N PHE A 172 -11.09 4.12 -13.54
CA PHE A 172 -11.17 3.60 -12.17
C PHE A 172 -12.61 3.40 -11.69
N ARG A 173 -13.59 4.19 -12.19
CA ARG A 173 -15.00 3.94 -11.91
C ARG A 173 -15.49 2.61 -12.50
N MET A 174 -14.95 2.18 -13.65
CA MET A 174 -15.27 0.89 -14.25
C MET A 174 -14.55 -0.27 -13.56
N VAL A 175 -13.30 -0.08 -13.20
CA VAL A 175 -12.42 -1.13 -12.64
C VAL A 175 -12.74 -1.44 -11.18
N THR A 176 -12.96 -0.43 -10.33
CA THR A 176 -13.13 -0.60 -8.86
C THR A 176 -14.22 -1.63 -8.48
N PRO A 177 -15.40 -1.68 -9.11
CA PRO A 177 -16.39 -2.73 -8.79
C PRO A 177 -15.86 -4.14 -9.00
N TYR A 178 -15.11 -4.39 -10.08
CA TYR A 178 -14.52 -5.72 -10.36
C TYR A 178 -13.48 -6.10 -9.31
N LEU A 179 -12.61 -5.16 -8.92
CA LEU A 179 -11.60 -5.42 -7.88
C LEU A 179 -12.26 -5.94 -6.59
N ASN A 180 -13.33 -5.29 -6.16
CA ASN A 180 -14.04 -5.68 -4.95
C ASN A 180 -14.84 -6.97 -5.11
N MET A 181 -15.53 -7.16 -6.25
CA MET A 181 -16.36 -8.34 -6.50
C MET A 181 -15.53 -9.60 -6.70
N LYS A 182 -14.36 -9.49 -7.35
CA LYS A 182 -13.50 -10.63 -7.70
C LYS A 182 -12.28 -10.79 -6.78
N ASN A 183 -12.19 -9.99 -5.70
CA ASN A 183 -11.09 -10.01 -4.72
C ASN A 183 -9.71 -9.78 -5.35
N ILE A 184 -9.61 -8.80 -6.24
CA ILE A 184 -8.39 -8.48 -6.98
C ILE A 184 -7.68 -7.27 -6.35
N GLN A 185 -6.37 -7.35 -6.22
CA GLN A 185 -5.50 -6.26 -5.82
C GLN A 185 -4.99 -5.54 -7.06
N LEU A 186 -5.12 -4.21 -7.07
CA LEU A 186 -4.55 -3.35 -8.09
C LEU A 186 -3.65 -2.30 -7.44
N ILE A 187 -2.39 -2.26 -7.86
CA ILE A 187 -1.40 -1.30 -7.40
C ILE A 187 -1.07 -0.39 -8.57
N ALA A 188 -1.33 0.91 -8.41
CA ALA A 188 -1.03 1.91 -9.42
C ALA A 188 0.08 2.84 -8.94
N VAL A 189 1.21 2.82 -9.64
CA VAL A 189 2.29 3.78 -9.45
C VAL A 189 1.92 5.11 -10.09
N ASN A 190 2.18 6.22 -9.40
CA ASN A 190 1.82 7.55 -9.85
C ASN A 190 2.88 8.59 -9.47
N HIS A 191 2.81 9.76 -10.08
CA HIS A 191 3.62 10.91 -9.73
C HIS A 191 2.84 11.92 -8.90
N THR A 192 3.58 12.74 -8.15
CA THR A 192 3.04 13.94 -7.51
C THR A 192 3.60 15.20 -8.20
N TYR A 193 2.84 16.26 -8.12
CA TYR A 193 3.29 17.61 -8.45
C TYR A 193 3.06 18.54 -7.25
N LYS A 194 3.80 19.63 -7.20
CA LYS A 194 3.62 20.62 -6.13
C LYS A 194 2.48 21.56 -6.46
N GLU A 195 1.57 21.74 -5.51
CA GLU A 195 0.56 22.80 -5.58
C GLU A 195 1.23 24.17 -5.62
N ILE A 196 0.69 25.09 -6.42
CA ILE A 196 1.17 26.46 -6.46
C ILE A 196 0.57 27.22 -5.26
N GLY A 197 1.41 27.68 -4.34
CA GLY A 197 0.95 28.40 -3.13
C GLY A 197 2.09 28.69 -2.14
N LEU A 198 1.76 29.39 -1.06
CA LEU A 198 2.71 29.72 0.02
C LEU A 198 3.19 28.45 0.78
N PHE A 199 2.35 27.41 0.85
CA PHE A 199 2.66 26.15 1.48
C PHE A 199 2.34 25.00 0.51
N PRO A 200 3.23 24.75 -0.46
CA PRO A 200 2.99 23.80 -1.53
C PRO A 200 2.84 22.37 -0.99
N LYS A 201 1.72 21.73 -1.28
CA LYS A 201 1.46 20.34 -0.97
C LYS A 201 1.77 19.45 -2.17
N ASP A 202 2.09 18.18 -1.89
CA ASP A 202 2.18 17.16 -2.94
C ASP A 202 0.77 16.75 -3.36
N ILE A 203 0.44 16.92 -4.63
CA ILE A 203 -0.83 16.52 -5.21
C ILE A 203 -0.61 15.30 -6.12
N VAL A 204 -1.46 14.29 -5.95
CA VAL A 204 -1.45 13.08 -6.78
C VAL A 204 -1.92 13.42 -8.19
N SER A 205 -1.14 13.05 -9.20
CA SER A 205 -1.45 13.29 -10.62
C SER A 205 -2.69 12.48 -11.07
N GLY A 206 -3.33 12.91 -12.16
CA GLY A 206 -4.48 12.20 -12.75
C GLY A 206 -5.86 12.64 -12.24
N GLY A 207 -5.89 13.68 -11.40
CA GLY A 207 -7.12 14.30 -10.91
C GLY A 207 -7.81 13.54 -9.76
N THR A 208 -8.90 14.13 -9.26
CA THR A 208 -9.63 13.63 -8.08
C THR A 208 -10.25 12.25 -8.28
N GLY A 209 -10.50 11.82 -9.53
CA GLY A 209 -11.08 10.53 -9.83
C GLY A 209 -10.23 9.34 -9.40
N VAL A 210 -8.91 9.44 -9.54
CA VAL A 210 -7.95 8.43 -9.06
C VAL A 210 -8.00 8.37 -7.54
N TYR A 211 -7.91 9.52 -6.89
CA TYR A 211 -7.90 9.63 -5.43
C TYR A 211 -9.17 9.07 -4.79
N TYR A 212 -10.35 9.43 -5.31
CA TYR A 212 -11.63 8.96 -4.74
C TYR A 212 -11.86 7.47 -4.93
N SER A 213 -11.37 6.89 -6.04
CA SER A 213 -11.51 5.46 -6.32
C SER A 213 -10.55 4.59 -5.51
N ALA A 214 -9.44 5.14 -5.02
CA ALA A 214 -8.44 4.40 -4.28
C ALA A 214 -8.92 4.03 -2.86
N ASP A 215 -8.59 2.83 -2.42
CA ASP A 215 -8.74 2.37 -1.05
C ASP A 215 -7.59 2.87 -0.18
N HIS A 216 -6.38 2.93 -0.75
CA HIS A 216 -5.18 3.48 -0.13
C HIS A 216 -4.48 4.45 -1.07
N VAL A 217 -4.00 5.55 -0.54
CA VAL A 217 -3.10 6.48 -1.22
C VAL A 217 -1.90 6.73 -0.32
N TRP A 218 -0.72 6.36 -0.81
CA TRP A 218 0.54 6.65 -0.16
C TRP A 218 1.29 7.72 -0.92
N ILE A 219 1.75 8.75 -0.22
CA ILE A 219 2.71 9.72 -0.76
C ILE A 219 4.07 9.38 -0.18
N VAL A 220 4.96 8.87 -1.04
CA VAL A 220 6.27 8.40 -0.61
C VAL A 220 7.28 9.53 -0.61
N GLY A 221 7.73 9.90 0.59
CA GLY A 221 8.84 10.80 0.82
C GLY A 221 10.18 10.07 0.85
N ARG A 222 11.30 10.82 0.84
CA ARG A 222 12.64 10.25 0.91
C ARG A 222 13.55 11.09 1.80
N ARG A 223 14.30 10.44 2.68
CA ARG A 223 15.37 11.04 3.48
C ARG A 223 16.66 10.28 3.26
N GLN A 224 17.81 10.96 3.30
CA GLN A 224 19.11 10.32 3.17
C GLN A 224 19.55 9.73 4.52
N ASN A 225 20.05 8.51 4.51
CA ASN A 225 20.78 7.90 5.60
C ASN A 225 22.27 8.11 5.37
N LYS A 226 22.98 8.59 6.41
CA LYS A 226 24.39 8.96 6.31
C LYS A 226 25.18 8.35 7.46
N THR A 227 26.39 7.91 7.14
CA THR A 227 27.43 7.59 8.13
C THR A 227 28.54 8.64 7.96
N GLY A 228 28.62 9.56 8.92
CA GLY A 228 29.45 10.76 8.75
C GLY A 228 28.95 11.64 7.60
N THR A 229 29.77 11.82 6.57
CA THR A 229 29.43 12.59 5.35
C THR A 229 28.95 11.71 4.20
N GLU A 230 29.12 10.40 4.28
CA GLU A 230 28.78 9.45 3.24
C GLU A 230 27.32 9.03 3.30
N VAL A 231 26.63 9.02 2.14
CA VAL A 231 25.26 8.52 2.02
C VAL A 231 25.32 7.01 1.89
N THR A 232 24.71 6.28 2.82
CA THR A 232 24.70 4.80 2.87
C THR A 232 23.38 4.19 2.43
N GLY A 233 22.35 5.01 2.26
CA GLY A 233 21.04 4.58 1.84
C GLY A 233 19.99 5.68 1.97
N TYR A 234 18.73 5.25 1.98
CA TYR A 234 17.58 6.13 2.13
C TYR A 234 16.52 5.54 3.07
N ASP A 235 15.87 6.41 3.83
CA ASP A 235 14.56 6.11 4.40
C ASP A 235 13.48 6.61 3.44
N PHE A 236 12.69 5.69 2.91
CA PHE A 236 11.48 6.01 2.18
C PHE A 236 10.32 6.07 3.16
N VAL A 237 9.75 7.25 3.32
CA VAL A 237 8.67 7.47 4.30
C VAL A 237 7.33 7.35 3.60
N ILE A 238 6.58 6.30 3.94
CA ILE A 238 5.20 6.13 3.52
C ILE A 238 4.35 7.11 4.33
N ASN A 239 3.86 8.18 3.69
CA ASN A 239 2.86 9.05 4.26
C ASN A 239 1.49 8.53 3.81
N VAL A 240 0.70 8.02 4.74
CA VAL A 240 -0.65 7.54 4.47
C VAL A 240 -1.56 8.74 4.28
N ASP A 241 -1.87 9.08 3.02
CA ASP A 241 -2.71 10.22 2.69
C ASP A 241 -4.20 9.86 2.69
N LYS A 242 -4.52 8.61 2.32
CA LYS A 242 -5.85 8.03 2.40
C LYS A 242 -5.74 6.55 2.74
N SER A 243 -6.61 6.04 3.60
CA SER A 243 -6.72 4.61 3.87
C SER A 243 -8.13 4.28 4.41
N ARG A 244 -8.57 3.03 4.20
CA ARG A 244 -9.78 2.49 4.85
C ARG A 244 -9.51 2.01 6.27
N TYR A 245 -8.26 1.66 6.59
CA TYR A 245 -7.90 0.97 7.82
C TYR A 245 -6.95 1.77 8.70
N VAL A 246 -6.04 2.52 8.08
CA VAL A 246 -4.95 3.21 8.76
C VAL A 246 -5.29 4.70 8.90
N LYS A 247 -4.95 5.27 10.05
CA LYS A 247 -5.12 6.71 10.28
C LYS A 247 -4.37 7.52 9.24
N GLU A 248 -5.06 8.45 8.61
CA GLU A 248 -4.46 9.41 7.69
C GLU A 248 -3.33 10.20 8.38
N LYS A 249 -2.36 10.63 7.60
CA LYS A 249 -1.12 11.31 8.04
C LYS A 249 -0.16 10.45 8.87
N SER A 250 -0.42 9.14 9.03
CA SER A 250 0.58 8.23 9.56
C SER A 250 1.82 8.23 8.68
N LYS A 251 3.00 8.25 9.31
CA LYS A 251 4.31 8.26 8.64
C LYS A 251 5.08 7.02 9.03
N ILE A 252 5.38 6.19 8.07
CA ILE A 252 6.01 4.89 8.29
C ILE A 252 7.30 4.84 7.47
N PRO A 253 8.49 4.88 8.13
CA PRO A 253 9.77 4.81 7.44
C PRO A 253 10.10 3.37 7.06
N ILE A 254 10.58 3.20 5.84
CA ILE A 254 11.17 1.95 5.33
C ILE A 254 12.60 2.26 4.90
N SER A 255 13.57 1.70 5.58
CA SER A 255 14.99 1.91 5.31
C SER A 255 15.46 0.99 4.19
N VAL A 256 16.25 1.56 3.28
CA VAL A 256 16.89 0.84 2.18
C VAL A 256 18.35 1.21 2.16
N SER A 257 19.22 0.25 2.40
CA SER A 257 20.67 0.41 2.29
C SER A 257 21.16 -0.03 0.91
N TRP A 258 22.26 0.55 0.46
CA TRP A 258 22.82 0.18 -0.84
C TRP A 258 23.40 -1.23 -0.86
N ASP A 259 23.95 -1.69 0.28
CA ASP A 259 24.59 -3.00 0.39
C ASP A 259 23.63 -4.11 0.82
N GLY A 260 22.56 -3.77 1.57
CA GLY A 260 21.63 -4.74 2.16
C GLY A 260 20.22 -4.72 1.62
N GLY A 261 19.89 -3.79 0.69
CA GLY A 261 18.53 -3.65 0.16
C GLY A 261 17.52 -3.15 1.21
N VAL A 262 16.28 -3.63 1.12
CA VAL A 262 15.19 -3.25 2.03
C VAL A 262 15.37 -3.88 3.40
N GLU A 263 15.36 -3.04 4.43
CA GLU A 263 15.50 -3.50 5.80
C GLU A 263 14.16 -4.03 6.35
N LYS A 264 14.08 -5.34 6.60
CA LYS A 264 12.87 -6.03 7.07
C LYS A 264 12.28 -5.40 8.34
N TRP A 265 13.12 -4.94 9.26
CA TRP A 265 12.73 -4.46 10.59
C TRP A 265 12.59 -2.94 10.68
N SER A 266 12.53 -2.27 9.53
CA SER A 266 12.40 -0.81 9.46
C SER A 266 11.26 -0.28 10.31
N GLY A 267 11.53 0.80 11.07
CA GLY A 267 10.52 1.53 11.85
C GLY A 267 9.99 0.81 13.10
N LEU A 268 10.30 -0.48 13.28
CA LEU A 268 9.79 -1.24 14.43
C LEU A 268 10.41 -0.79 15.75
N LEU A 269 11.72 -0.45 15.73
CA LEU A 269 12.42 -0.13 16.95
C LEU A 269 11.86 1.14 17.62
N GLU A 270 11.56 2.17 16.83
CA GLU A 270 10.95 3.41 17.33
C GLU A 270 9.55 3.15 17.90
N VAL A 271 8.77 2.32 17.23
CA VAL A 271 7.42 1.98 17.68
C VAL A 271 7.46 1.14 18.95
N ALA A 272 8.35 0.17 19.04
CA ALA A 272 8.51 -0.67 20.23
C ALA A 272 9.05 0.11 21.43
N LEU A 273 9.94 1.09 21.20
CA LEU A 273 10.38 2.04 22.24
C LEU A 273 9.23 2.91 22.73
N ALA A 274 8.43 3.46 21.82
CA ALA A 274 7.27 4.28 22.18
C ALA A 274 6.19 3.49 22.96
N GLY A 275 6.07 2.20 22.70
CA GLY A 275 5.17 1.29 23.41
C GLY A 275 5.80 0.63 24.64
N GLU A 276 7.04 0.93 24.97
CA GLU A 276 7.78 0.34 26.10
C GLU A 276 7.90 -1.20 26.02
N TYR A 277 7.91 -1.78 24.81
CA TYR A 277 8.23 -3.19 24.57
C TYR A 277 9.73 -3.41 24.42
N VAL A 278 10.44 -2.36 24.08
CA VAL A 278 11.90 -2.26 24.04
C VAL A 278 12.30 -1.03 24.83
N ALA A 279 13.38 -1.13 25.58
CA ALA A 279 13.98 -0.01 26.30
C ALA A 279 15.41 0.26 25.80
N LYS A 280 15.86 1.50 26.01
CA LYS A 280 17.24 1.94 25.74
C LYS A 280 17.95 2.26 27.05
N PRO A 281 18.47 1.25 27.78
CA PRO A 281 19.05 1.44 29.11
C PRO A 281 20.32 2.29 29.10
N SER A 282 21.02 2.35 27.97
CA SER A 282 22.18 3.22 27.78
C SER A 282 22.37 3.53 26.29
N ASN A 283 23.24 4.49 25.98
CA ASN A 283 23.44 4.92 24.59
C ASN A 283 23.92 3.77 23.70
N GLY A 284 23.13 3.49 22.64
CA GLY A 284 23.41 2.46 21.64
C GLY A 284 23.14 1.02 22.11
N TRP A 285 22.49 0.83 23.29
CA TRP A 285 22.11 -0.47 23.79
C TRP A 285 20.59 -0.56 23.96
N TYR A 286 20.00 -1.66 23.54
CA TYR A 286 18.59 -1.95 23.56
C TYR A 286 18.33 -3.28 24.25
N CYS A 287 17.21 -3.41 24.94
CA CYS A 287 16.75 -4.66 25.54
C CYS A 287 15.23 -4.74 25.44
N ARG A 288 14.73 -5.96 25.39
CA ARG A 288 13.28 -6.21 25.49
C ARG A 288 12.82 -5.92 26.91
N VAL A 289 11.54 -5.61 27.08
CA VAL A 289 10.90 -5.34 28.36
C VAL A 289 9.84 -6.39 28.62
N ASP A 290 9.83 -6.99 29.79
CA ASP A 290 8.69 -7.77 30.27
C ASP A 290 7.53 -6.81 30.60
N LYS A 291 6.46 -6.86 29.84
CA LYS A 291 5.32 -5.95 30.01
C LYS A 291 4.53 -6.21 31.31
N ALA A 292 4.62 -7.39 31.89
CA ALA A 292 3.94 -7.71 33.12
C ALA A 292 4.66 -7.16 34.37
N THR A 293 6.00 -7.17 34.35
CA THR A 293 6.83 -6.75 35.49
C THR A 293 7.51 -5.40 35.28
N GLY A 294 7.66 -4.96 34.01
CA GLY A 294 8.46 -3.78 33.65
C GLY A 294 9.98 -4.04 33.69
N GLU A 295 10.41 -5.27 33.91
CA GLU A 295 11.82 -5.62 34.00
C GLU A 295 12.49 -5.64 32.63
N LEU A 296 13.78 -5.24 32.62
CA LEU A 296 14.61 -5.30 31.42
C LEU A 296 15.14 -6.72 31.23
N LEU A 297 14.86 -7.29 30.06
CA LEU A 297 15.26 -8.66 29.73
C LEU A 297 16.67 -8.69 29.09
N ASP A 298 17.55 -9.54 29.61
CA ASP A 298 18.81 -9.86 28.96
C ASP A 298 18.62 -10.83 27.77
N PRO A 299 19.52 -10.82 26.78
CA PRO A 299 20.69 -9.97 26.66
C PRO A 299 20.37 -8.55 26.16
N LYS A 300 21.32 -7.63 26.35
CA LYS A 300 21.31 -6.30 25.70
C LYS A 300 21.86 -6.41 24.29
N TYR A 301 21.25 -5.70 23.37
CA TYR A 301 21.57 -5.71 21.94
C TYR A 301 22.10 -4.34 21.49
N ARG A 302 23.05 -4.31 20.56
CA ARG A 302 23.33 -3.11 19.78
C ARG A 302 22.21 -2.90 18.76
N GLU A 303 22.03 -1.69 18.25
CA GLU A 303 21.00 -1.40 17.24
C GLU A 303 21.05 -2.35 16.04
N LYS A 304 22.26 -2.61 15.50
CA LYS A 304 22.44 -3.58 14.41
C LYS A 304 21.99 -5.01 14.76
N ASP A 305 22.15 -5.41 16.03
CA ASP A 305 21.84 -6.75 16.51
C ASP A 305 20.34 -6.90 16.84
N THR A 306 19.58 -5.79 16.91
CA THR A 306 18.12 -5.83 16.99
C THR A 306 17.45 -6.19 15.64
N LYS A 307 18.21 -6.22 14.55
CA LYS A 307 17.71 -6.49 13.20
C LYS A 307 17.65 -8.00 12.89
N THR A 308 17.10 -8.78 13.81
CA THR A 308 17.04 -10.25 13.74
C THR A 308 15.69 -10.78 14.19
N GLU A 309 15.32 -11.97 13.71
CA GLU A 309 14.12 -12.68 14.16
C GLU A 309 14.20 -13.04 15.65
N GLU A 310 15.38 -13.41 16.14
CA GLU A 310 15.63 -13.70 17.56
C GLU A 310 15.22 -12.54 18.47
N PHE A 311 15.50 -11.30 18.05
CA PHE A 311 15.11 -10.11 18.80
C PHE A 311 13.59 -9.85 18.71
N TRP A 312 12.99 -9.97 17.53
CA TRP A 312 11.62 -9.54 17.30
C TRP A 312 10.54 -10.59 17.57
N ASN A 313 10.83 -11.90 17.38
CA ASN A 313 9.82 -12.94 17.60
C ASN A 313 9.18 -12.88 18.99
N PRO A 314 9.95 -12.75 20.10
CA PRO A 314 9.33 -12.64 21.42
C PRO A 314 8.46 -11.38 21.61
N VAL A 315 8.79 -10.27 20.90
CA VAL A 315 7.97 -9.05 20.92
C VAL A 315 6.66 -9.29 20.15
N PHE A 316 6.71 -10.02 19.02
CA PHE A 316 5.53 -10.33 18.20
C PHE A 316 4.63 -11.42 18.79
N GLU A 317 5.16 -12.29 19.62
CA GLU A 317 4.39 -13.27 20.38
C GLU A 317 3.56 -12.62 21.50
N ASN A 318 3.96 -11.44 21.96
CA ASN A 318 3.19 -10.65 22.90
C ASN A 318 1.95 -10.07 22.19
N SER A 319 0.75 -10.55 22.55
CA SER A 319 -0.52 -10.08 21.97
C SER A 319 -0.76 -8.58 22.14
N ASP A 320 -0.27 -8.01 23.25
CA ASP A 320 -0.46 -6.60 23.58
C ASP A 320 0.30 -5.69 22.63
N PHE A 321 1.44 -6.15 22.06
CA PHE A 321 2.17 -5.39 21.06
C PHE A 321 1.35 -5.19 19.78
N GLU A 322 0.70 -6.24 19.30
CA GLU A 322 -0.19 -6.15 18.14
C GLU A 322 -1.37 -5.20 18.41
N GLU A 323 -1.95 -5.27 19.61
CA GLU A 323 -3.03 -4.37 20.00
C GLU A 323 -2.56 -2.92 20.14
N PHE A 324 -1.37 -2.69 20.70
CA PHE A 324 -0.73 -1.38 20.73
C PHE A 324 -0.57 -0.79 19.33
N ILE A 325 -0.04 -1.57 18.38
CA ILE A 325 0.11 -1.18 16.97
C ILE A 325 -1.25 -0.80 16.38
N LYS A 326 -2.26 -1.65 16.55
CA LYS A 326 -3.62 -1.37 16.07
C LYS A 326 -4.17 -0.07 16.67
N LYS A 327 -4.06 0.12 17.98
CA LYS A 327 -4.50 1.35 18.64
C LYS A 327 -3.80 2.60 18.12
N GLN A 328 -2.51 2.48 17.79
CA GLN A 328 -1.72 3.60 17.28
C GLN A 328 -2.09 3.94 15.84
N TYR A 329 -2.27 2.94 14.97
CA TYR A 329 -2.35 3.13 13.51
C TYR A 329 -3.74 2.93 12.91
N THR A 330 -4.65 2.15 13.53
CA THR A 330 -5.98 1.93 12.94
C THR A 330 -6.97 3.04 13.28
N ILE A 331 -7.92 3.24 12.38
CA ILE A 331 -9.10 4.05 12.62
C ILE A 331 -9.95 3.32 13.66
N GLY A 332 -10.24 3.95 14.80
CA GLY A 332 -11.01 3.32 15.88
C GLY A 332 -12.44 2.98 15.45
N HIS A 333 -12.87 1.75 15.74
CA HIS A 333 -14.25 1.29 15.53
C HIS A 333 -15.06 1.35 16.84
N LYS A 334 -14.89 2.40 17.64
CA LYS A 334 -15.83 2.62 18.74
C LYS A 334 -17.21 2.94 18.17
N SER A 335 -18.28 2.44 18.83
CA SER A 335 -19.66 2.82 18.48
C SER A 335 -19.75 4.35 18.42
N LEU A 336 -20.29 4.89 17.33
CA LEU A 336 -20.55 6.33 17.19
C LEU A 336 -21.55 6.85 18.24
N VAL A 337 -22.13 5.96 19.06
CA VAL A 337 -23.19 6.25 20.04
C VAL A 337 -22.65 6.33 21.46
N ASP A 338 -21.43 5.89 21.76
CA ASP A 338 -20.82 6.04 23.11
C ASP A 338 -20.25 7.47 23.27
N MET A 339 -21.17 8.44 23.25
CA MET A 339 -20.87 9.86 23.57
C MET A 339 -20.75 10.13 25.06
N ASP A 340 -21.11 9.17 25.93
CA ASP A 340 -21.18 9.37 27.38
C ASP A 340 -19.80 9.41 28.05
N GLU A 341 -18.73 8.90 27.43
CA GLU A 341 -17.37 9.00 27.97
C GLU A 341 -16.66 10.34 27.68
N ILE A 342 -17.18 11.16 26.76
CA ILE A 342 -16.57 12.47 26.43
C ILE A 342 -17.03 13.58 27.42
N ALA A 343 -18.19 13.41 28.03
CA ALA A 343 -18.78 14.40 28.93
C ALA A 343 -18.21 14.40 30.38
N THR A 344 -17.32 13.43 30.71
CA THR A 344 -16.72 13.31 32.05
C THR A 344 -15.25 13.74 32.11
N ALA A 345 -14.69 14.33 31.04
CA ALA A 345 -13.31 14.78 30.98
C ALA A 345 -13.15 16.32 30.90
N GLU A 346 -14.14 17.10 31.37
CA GLU A 346 -14.02 18.54 31.66
C GLU A 346 -13.91 18.81 33.17
#